data_2b1ee75923e4abe34bc351b6793710f6
#
_entry.id   2b1ee75923e4abe34bc351b6793710f6
#
_cell.length_a   1.000
_cell.length_b   1.000
_cell.length_c   1.000
_cell.angle_alpha   90.00
_cell.angle_beta   90.00
_cell.angle_gamma   90.00
#
_symmetry.space_group_name_H-M   'P 1'
#
loop_
_entity.id
_entity.type
_entity.pdbx_description
1 polymer ?
#
loop_
_entity_poly.entity_id
_entity_poly.type
_entity_poly.pdbx_seq_one_letter_code
_entity_poly.pdbx_strand_id
1 'polypeptide(L)'
;SLLGINVIDYPEWMDYKFINRILPELRQNLSFPEDDNDNNKRIINMMRESDSVSIHVRRGDYQNSVHWRVILGDICDKKYYEDAIEKVYSLLSKPVFFIFSDDIEWVKSNLNLDHPVFVDWNQGENSFRDIQLMSYCKVNIIANSTFSLCASWLNVNTNPIRIVPSKWLNSYFDNLLIKYIPSDWIIINNKKPTISIITSSILSECSIKDILKQRYSDFELILNDSGEVKIFDGRIKNGEINGRYIYNYTQSDSLKFRNRNYLWNWLSKIYA
;
A
#
# COMPACT_ATOMS: atom_id res chain seq x y z
N SER A 1 16.03 -11.40 -30.83
CA SER A 1 14.61 -11.68 -30.60
C SER A 1 13.92 -12.02 -31.93
N LEU A 2 13.59 -13.29 -32.13
CA LEU A 2 12.96 -13.79 -33.39
C LEU A 2 11.44 -13.59 -33.46
N LEU A 3 10.80 -13.00 -32.45
CA LEU A 3 9.33 -12.89 -32.42
C LEU A 3 8.80 -11.52 -31.94
N GLY A 4 9.64 -10.52 -31.69
CA GLY A 4 9.14 -9.20 -31.27
C GLY A 4 8.34 -9.19 -29.96
N ILE A 5 8.38 -10.26 -29.17
CA ILE A 5 7.71 -10.37 -27.88
C ILE A 5 8.67 -9.78 -26.83
N ASN A 6 8.37 -8.60 -26.37
CA ASN A 6 9.03 -8.05 -25.19
C ASN A 6 8.42 -8.76 -23.95
N VAL A 7 9.19 -9.65 -23.34
CA VAL A 7 8.84 -10.20 -22.03
C VAL A 7 9.09 -9.09 -21.02
N ILE A 8 8.05 -8.62 -20.39
CA ILE A 8 8.15 -7.63 -19.31
C ILE A 8 8.32 -8.42 -18.01
N ASP A 9 9.52 -8.36 -17.45
CA ASP A 9 9.78 -8.93 -16.15
C ASP A 9 9.14 -8.09 -15.02
N TYR A 10 8.66 -8.78 -13.99
CA TYR A 10 8.25 -8.13 -12.74
C TYR A 10 9.49 -7.44 -12.11
N PRO A 11 9.48 -6.15 -11.79
CA PRO A 11 8.36 -5.22 -11.58
C PRO A 11 8.09 -4.19 -12.70
N GLU A 12 8.67 -4.34 -13.88
CA GLU A 12 8.63 -3.32 -14.95
C GLU A 12 7.21 -2.97 -15.42
N TRP A 13 6.28 -3.92 -15.39
CA TRP A 13 4.87 -3.67 -15.74
C TRP A 13 4.14 -2.73 -14.76
N MET A 14 4.72 -2.46 -13.59
CA MET A 14 4.22 -1.46 -12.64
C MET A 14 4.89 -0.10 -12.82
N ASP A 15 5.91 0.00 -13.70
CA ASP A 15 6.54 1.27 -14.01
C ASP A 15 5.55 2.19 -14.74
N TYR A 16 5.16 3.27 -14.06
CA TYR A 16 4.27 4.28 -14.62
C TYR A 16 4.78 4.83 -15.95
N LYS A 17 6.08 5.03 -16.12
CA LYS A 17 6.64 5.54 -17.38
C LYS A 17 6.39 4.58 -18.54
N PHE A 18 6.43 3.29 -18.26
CA PHE A 18 6.09 2.25 -19.24
C PHE A 18 4.58 2.24 -19.50
N ILE A 19 3.78 2.15 -18.43
CA ILE A 19 2.31 2.14 -18.51
C ILE A 19 1.79 3.39 -19.21
N ASN A 20 2.31 4.58 -18.89
CA ASN A 20 1.86 5.82 -19.51
C ASN A 20 2.05 5.87 -21.03
N ARG A 21 3.09 5.20 -21.54
CA ARG A 21 3.33 5.10 -22.99
C ARG A 21 2.30 4.24 -23.70
N ILE A 22 1.83 3.17 -23.06
CA ILE A 22 0.88 2.21 -23.63
C ILE A 22 -0.56 2.42 -23.13
N LEU A 23 -0.78 3.39 -22.25
CA LEU A 23 -2.08 3.62 -21.60
C LEU A 23 -3.23 3.87 -22.60
N PRO A 24 -3.06 4.64 -23.70
CA PRO A 24 -4.11 4.79 -24.70
C PRO A 24 -4.51 3.44 -25.34
N GLU A 25 -3.53 2.61 -25.67
CA GLU A 25 -3.73 1.28 -26.24
C GLU A 25 -4.32 0.31 -25.22
N LEU A 26 -3.84 0.36 -23.98
CA LEU A 26 -4.42 -0.40 -22.86
C LEU A 26 -5.90 -0.07 -22.65
N ARG A 27 -6.28 1.19 -22.64
CA ARG A 27 -7.68 1.62 -22.47
C ARG A 27 -8.56 1.16 -23.62
N GLN A 28 -8.03 1.12 -24.84
CA GLN A 28 -8.75 0.62 -26.00
C GLN A 28 -8.95 -0.90 -25.94
N ASN A 29 -7.92 -1.65 -25.57
CA ASN A 29 -7.91 -3.11 -25.57
C ASN A 29 -8.54 -3.73 -24.31
N LEU A 30 -8.52 -3.00 -23.19
CA LEU A 30 -9.14 -3.39 -21.92
C LEU A 30 -10.48 -2.67 -21.71
N SER A 31 -11.26 -2.51 -22.76
CA SER A 31 -12.64 -2.02 -22.65
C SER A 31 -13.48 -3.06 -21.88
N PHE A 32 -14.19 -2.58 -20.88
CA PHE A 32 -15.09 -3.44 -20.12
C PHE A 32 -16.29 -3.83 -20.97
N PRO A 33 -16.70 -5.12 -20.98
CA PRO A 33 -17.92 -5.53 -21.65
C PRO A 33 -19.13 -4.88 -21.00
N GLU A 34 -20.23 -4.75 -21.76
CA GLU A 34 -21.49 -4.25 -21.24
C GLU A 34 -21.89 -5.00 -19.96
N ASP A 35 -22.40 -4.27 -18.99
CA ASP A 35 -22.76 -4.83 -17.69
C ASP A 35 -24.29 -4.96 -17.61
N ASP A 36 -24.78 -6.19 -17.50
CA ASP A 36 -26.22 -6.47 -17.39
C ASP A 36 -26.73 -6.41 -15.94
N ASN A 37 -25.82 -6.29 -14.95
CA ASN A 37 -26.19 -6.23 -13.55
C ASN A 37 -26.81 -4.88 -13.19
N ASP A 38 -28.07 -4.87 -12.78
CA ASP A 38 -28.81 -3.63 -12.45
C ASP A 38 -28.21 -2.88 -11.25
N ASN A 39 -27.60 -3.59 -10.29
CA ASN A 39 -26.91 -2.92 -9.18
C ASN A 39 -25.70 -2.14 -9.71
N ASN A 40 -24.91 -2.72 -10.60
CA ASN A 40 -23.75 -2.05 -11.19
C ASN A 40 -24.20 -0.84 -12.03
N LYS A 41 -25.24 -0.99 -12.86
CA LYS A 41 -25.80 0.15 -13.64
C LYS A 41 -26.24 1.29 -12.73
N ARG A 42 -26.94 0.99 -11.66
CA ARG A 42 -27.39 1.97 -10.66
C ARG A 42 -26.20 2.69 -10.01
N ILE A 43 -25.18 1.93 -9.60
CA ILE A 43 -23.98 2.49 -8.96
C ILE A 43 -23.17 3.36 -9.94
N ILE A 44 -23.02 2.95 -11.19
CA ILE A 44 -22.35 3.77 -12.23
C ILE A 44 -23.05 5.13 -12.38
N ASN A 45 -24.39 5.17 -12.40
CA ASN A 45 -25.13 6.44 -12.48
C ASN A 45 -24.87 7.30 -11.23
N MET A 46 -24.91 6.70 -10.02
CA MET A 46 -24.58 7.42 -8.79
C MET A 46 -23.15 7.99 -8.83
N MET A 47 -22.17 7.23 -9.32
CA MET A 47 -20.78 7.68 -9.44
C MET A 47 -20.62 8.86 -10.40
N ARG A 48 -21.33 8.84 -11.51
CA ARG A 48 -21.29 9.92 -12.50
C ARG A 48 -21.92 11.22 -12.00
N GLU A 49 -23.00 11.12 -11.22
CA GLU A 49 -23.79 12.24 -10.72
C GLU A 49 -23.27 12.84 -9.41
N SER A 50 -22.32 12.18 -8.73
CA SER A 50 -21.80 12.61 -7.45
C SER A 50 -20.32 12.99 -7.49
N ASP A 51 -19.81 13.53 -6.39
CA ASP A 51 -18.39 13.62 -6.11
C ASP A 51 -17.88 12.27 -5.62
N SER A 52 -17.84 11.31 -6.54
CA SER A 52 -17.61 9.90 -6.29
C SER A 52 -16.16 9.61 -5.90
N VAL A 53 -16.00 8.86 -4.81
CA VAL A 53 -14.72 8.42 -4.26
C VAL A 53 -14.73 6.91 -4.09
N SER A 54 -13.86 6.19 -4.79
CA SER A 54 -13.65 4.77 -4.50
C SER A 54 -12.62 4.60 -3.39
N ILE A 55 -12.90 3.74 -2.43
CA ILE A 55 -11.93 3.27 -1.44
C ILE A 55 -11.76 1.77 -1.65
N HIS A 56 -10.53 1.37 -2.01
CA HIS A 56 -10.18 -0.04 -2.07
C HIS A 56 -9.40 -0.45 -0.82
N VAL A 57 -9.91 -1.46 -0.11
CA VAL A 57 -9.28 -2.02 1.08
C VAL A 57 -8.91 -3.47 0.82
N ARG A 58 -7.61 -3.78 0.80
CA ARG A 58 -7.08 -5.13 0.60
C ARG A 58 -6.50 -5.66 1.90
N ARG A 59 -7.11 -6.71 2.45
CA ARG A 59 -6.74 -7.30 3.73
C ARG A 59 -6.70 -8.83 3.72
N GLY A 60 -7.60 -9.49 3.08
CA GLY A 60 -7.80 -10.95 3.06
C GLY A 60 -6.51 -11.76 3.16
N ASP A 61 -5.87 -12.06 2.04
CA ASP A 61 -4.60 -12.79 2.00
C ASP A 61 -3.43 -11.99 2.63
N TYR A 62 -3.46 -10.65 2.60
CA TYR A 62 -2.44 -9.79 3.22
C TYR A 62 -2.42 -9.89 4.75
N GLN A 63 -3.49 -10.35 5.38
CA GLN A 63 -3.58 -10.54 6.82
C GLN A 63 -3.58 -12.02 7.21
N ASN A 64 -4.17 -12.88 6.39
CA ASN A 64 -4.40 -14.29 6.72
C ASN A 64 -3.22 -15.20 6.33
N SER A 65 -2.35 -14.77 5.40
CA SER A 65 -1.15 -15.48 5.01
C SER A 65 0.08 -14.88 5.68
N VAL A 66 0.80 -15.68 6.48
CA VAL A 66 2.07 -15.25 7.11
C VAL A 66 3.03 -14.66 6.10
N HIS A 67 3.20 -15.32 4.96
CA HIS A 67 4.09 -14.87 3.90
C HIS A 67 3.69 -13.49 3.35
N TRP A 68 2.44 -13.33 2.94
CA TRP A 68 1.96 -12.07 2.37
C TRP A 68 1.85 -10.95 3.40
N ARG A 69 1.53 -11.28 4.64
CA ARG A 69 1.47 -10.30 5.71
C ARG A 69 2.82 -9.63 5.98
N VAL A 70 3.91 -10.39 5.92
CA VAL A 70 5.26 -9.84 6.06
C VAL A 70 5.62 -8.92 4.90
N ILE A 71 5.18 -9.24 3.68
CA ILE A 71 5.56 -8.49 2.46
C ILE A 71 4.62 -7.30 2.23
N LEU A 72 3.32 -7.49 2.38
CA LEU A 72 2.27 -6.58 1.91
C LEU A 72 1.35 -6.09 3.03
N GLY A 73 1.34 -6.78 4.19
CA GLY A 73 0.43 -6.48 5.27
C GLY A 73 0.72 -5.13 5.94
N ASP A 74 -0.35 -4.53 6.50
CA ASP A 74 -0.30 -3.34 7.37
C ASP A 74 0.31 -2.08 6.76
N ILE A 75 0.51 -2.06 5.44
CA ILE A 75 0.94 -0.87 4.70
C ILE A 75 -0.21 0.13 4.63
N CYS A 76 -1.37 -0.32 4.15
CA CYS A 76 -2.60 0.46 4.18
C CYS A 76 -3.37 0.14 5.46
N ASP A 77 -2.90 0.68 6.58
CA ASP A 77 -3.54 0.56 7.89
C ASP A 77 -4.71 1.55 8.05
N LYS A 78 -5.37 1.51 9.20
CA LYS A 78 -6.46 2.45 9.52
C LYS A 78 -6.04 3.90 9.32
N LYS A 79 -4.86 4.27 9.78
CA LYS A 79 -4.34 5.66 9.70
C LYS A 79 -4.16 6.11 8.26
N TYR A 80 -3.69 5.23 7.36
CA TYR A 80 -3.60 5.53 5.94
C TYR A 80 -4.96 5.94 5.36
N TYR A 81 -6.01 5.15 5.63
CA TYR A 81 -7.35 5.45 5.11
C TYR A 81 -7.94 6.71 5.76
N GLU A 82 -7.75 6.92 7.05
CA GLU A 82 -8.19 8.14 7.75
C GLU A 82 -7.56 9.40 7.13
N ASP A 83 -6.24 9.39 6.91
CA ASP A 83 -5.52 10.52 6.30
C ASP A 83 -5.95 10.75 4.83
N ALA A 84 -6.19 9.66 4.09
CA ALA A 84 -6.68 9.73 2.73
C ALA A 84 -8.11 10.31 2.65
N ILE A 85 -8.99 9.91 3.57
CA ILE A 85 -10.36 10.42 3.68
C ILE A 85 -10.36 11.91 4.07
N GLU A 86 -9.54 12.29 5.06
CA GLU A 86 -9.35 13.70 5.44
C GLU A 86 -8.87 14.53 4.25
N LYS A 87 -7.93 13.99 3.47
CA LYS A 87 -7.48 14.64 2.24
C LYS A 87 -8.62 14.83 1.24
N VAL A 88 -9.50 13.84 1.06
CA VAL A 88 -10.67 13.96 0.19
C VAL A 88 -11.59 15.08 0.66
N TYR A 89 -11.91 15.17 1.96
CA TYR A 89 -12.75 16.24 2.51
C TYR A 89 -12.12 17.64 2.34
N SER A 90 -10.79 17.73 2.24
CA SER A 90 -10.12 19.00 1.92
C SER A 90 -10.26 19.41 0.45
N LEU A 91 -10.62 18.48 -0.45
CA LEU A 91 -10.71 18.69 -1.89
C LEU A 91 -12.16 18.75 -2.39
N LEU A 92 -13.08 18.04 -1.74
CA LEU A 92 -14.47 17.88 -2.13
C LEU A 92 -15.40 18.25 -0.98
N SER A 93 -16.47 18.99 -1.27
CA SER A 93 -17.42 19.44 -0.25
C SER A 93 -18.42 18.37 0.18
N LYS A 94 -18.79 17.47 -0.73
CA LYS A 94 -19.81 16.43 -0.51
C LYS A 94 -19.41 15.10 -1.16
N PRO A 95 -18.29 14.49 -0.74
CA PRO A 95 -17.85 13.22 -1.33
C PRO A 95 -18.85 12.11 -1.02
N VAL A 96 -19.07 11.22 -2.00
CA VAL A 96 -19.82 9.98 -1.84
C VAL A 96 -18.84 8.82 -1.96
N PHE A 97 -18.72 8.05 -0.89
CA PHE A 97 -17.75 6.97 -0.79
C PHE A 97 -18.33 5.64 -1.25
N PHE A 98 -17.65 4.98 -2.18
CA PHE A 98 -17.93 3.64 -2.68
C PHE A 98 -16.81 2.71 -2.21
N ILE A 99 -17.17 1.68 -1.45
CA ILE A 99 -16.22 0.80 -0.75
C ILE A 99 -16.09 -0.54 -1.47
N PHE A 100 -14.87 -0.89 -1.80
CA PHE A 100 -14.48 -2.16 -2.42
C PHE A 100 -13.49 -2.86 -1.50
N SER A 101 -13.84 -4.02 -0.96
CA SER A 101 -12.99 -4.71 0.00
C SER A 101 -13.24 -6.21 0.04
N ASP A 102 -12.19 -6.97 0.30
CA ASP A 102 -12.24 -8.38 0.67
C ASP A 102 -12.45 -8.58 2.20
N ASP A 103 -12.57 -7.46 2.98
CA ASP A 103 -12.83 -7.45 4.43
C ASP A 103 -13.75 -6.28 4.80
N ILE A 104 -15.01 -6.37 4.38
CA ILE A 104 -16.02 -5.32 4.58
C ILE A 104 -16.28 -5.05 6.07
N GLU A 105 -16.24 -6.08 6.91
CA GLU A 105 -16.49 -5.92 8.35
C GLU A 105 -15.39 -5.12 9.04
N TRP A 106 -14.15 -5.27 8.58
CA TRP A 106 -13.07 -4.41 9.04
C TRP A 106 -13.33 -2.94 8.67
N VAL A 107 -13.77 -2.69 7.43
CA VAL A 107 -14.08 -1.31 6.99
C VAL A 107 -15.16 -0.69 7.87
N LYS A 108 -16.28 -1.40 8.07
CA LYS A 108 -17.38 -0.93 8.93
C LYS A 108 -16.94 -0.63 10.37
N SER A 109 -16.00 -1.42 10.88
CA SER A 109 -15.53 -1.31 12.27
C SER A 109 -14.46 -0.25 12.47
N ASN A 110 -13.73 0.13 11.43
CA ASN A 110 -12.53 0.95 11.56
C ASN A 110 -12.60 2.31 10.84
N LEU A 111 -13.38 2.44 9.77
CA LEU A 111 -13.48 3.70 9.02
C LEU A 111 -14.80 4.38 9.31
N ASN A 112 -14.72 5.62 9.80
CA ASN A 112 -15.91 6.44 10.05
C ASN A 112 -16.24 7.24 8.78
N LEU A 113 -17.23 6.76 8.03
CA LEU A 113 -17.69 7.33 6.78
C LEU A 113 -19.17 7.69 6.86
N ASP A 114 -19.56 8.82 6.29
CA ASP A 114 -20.95 9.22 6.21
C ASP A 114 -21.63 8.53 5.03
N HIS A 115 -22.62 7.67 5.34
CA HIS A 115 -23.42 6.93 4.36
C HIS A 115 -22.63 6.27 3.22
N PRO A 116 -21.60 5.43 3.51
CA PRO A 116 -20.82 4.77 2.46
C PRO A 116 -21.65 3.73 1.71
N VAL A 117 -21.38 3.60 0.42
CA VAL A 117 -21.96 2.57 -0.44
C VAL A 117 -21.01 1.38 -0.50
N PHE A 118 -21.38 0.26 0.09
CA PHE A 118 -20.58 -0.97 0.00
C PHE A 118 -20.88 -1.71 -1.28
N VAL A 119 -19.84 -2.09 -2.03
CA VAL A 119 -19.94 -2.90 -3.25
C VAL A 119 -19.34 -4.26 -2.94
N ASP A 120 -20.20 -5.26 -2.69
CA ASP A 120 -19.83 -6.59 -2.19
C ASP A 120 -20.42 -7.76 -3.00
N TRP A 121 -21.08 -7.46 -4.13
CA TRP A 121 -21.81 -8.45 -4.94
C TRP A 121 -21.04 -8.96 -6.17
N ASN A 122 -19.96 -8.29 -6.60
CA ASN A 122 -19.14 -8.71 -7.74
C ASN A 122 -18.06 -9.68 -7.28
N GLN A 123 -18.37 -10.97 -7.25
CA GLN A 123 -17.44 -12.00 -6.76
C GLN A 123 -17.03 -12.99 -7.85
N GLY A 124 -15.93 -13.73 -7.60
CA GLY A 124 -15.44 -14.76 -8.51
C GLY A 124 -15.07 -14.20 -9.88
N GLU A 125 -15.63 -14.75 -10.94
CA GLU A 125 -15.38 -14.32 -12.31
C GLU A 125 -15.83 -12.89 -12.60
N ASN A 126 -16.76 -12.34 -11.79
CA ASN A 126 -17.24 -10.98 -11.93
C ASN A 126 -16.44 -9.94 -11.14
N SER A 127 -15.38 -10.34 -10.43
CA SER A 127 -14.59 -9.41 -9.61
C SER A 127 -13.95 -8.27 -10.42
N PHE A 128 -13.69 -8.46 -11.72
CA PHE A 128 -13.21 -7.39 -12.61
C PHE A 128 -14.20 -6.22 -12.73
N ARG A 129 -15.50 -6.43 -12.42
CA ARG A 129 -16.51 -5.37 -12.38
C ARG A 129 -16.21 -4.32 -11.31
N ASP A 130 -15.55 -4.71 -10.22
CA ASP A 130 -15.11 -3.75 -9.22
C ASP A 130 -14.02 -2.81 -9.77
N ILE A 131 -13.11 -3.33 -10.62
CA ILE A 131 -12.14 -2.48 -11.34
C ILE A 131 -12.89 -1.49 -12.25
N GLN A 132 -13.89 -1.98 -12.98
CA GLN A 132 -14.75 -1.15 -13.83
C GLN A 132 -15.44 -0.05 -13.02
N LEU A 133 -16.12 -0.39 -11.92
CA LEU A 133 -16.81 0.56 -11.06
C LEU A 133 -15.85 1.61 -10.49
N MET A 134 -14.73 1.19 -9.91
CA MET A 134 -13.72 2.11 -9.40
C MET A 134 -13.21 3.08 -10.47
N SER A 135 -13.15 2.65 -11.74
CA SER A 135 -12.69 3.50 -12.85
C SER A 135 -13.64 4.66 -13.18
N TYR A 136 -14.90 4.60 -12.76
CA TYR A 136 -15.87 5.69 -12.91
C TYR A 136 -15.78 6.75 -11.81
N CYS A 137 -15.12 6.46 -10.69
CA CYS A 137 -15.02 7.41 -9.59
C CYS A 137 -14.08 8.56 -9.90
N LYS A 138 -14.45 9.79 -9.50
CA LYS A 138 -13.63 11.00 -9.67
C LYS A 138 -12.36 10.95 -8.83
N VAL A 139 -12.39 10.27 -7.69
CA VAL A 139 -11.27 10.06 -6.79
C VAL A 139 -11.08 8.56 -6.54
N ASN A 140 -9.83 8.10 -6.58
CA ASN A 140 -9.48 6.74 -6.21
C ASN A 140 -8.53 6.76 -5.00
N ILE A 141 -8.95 6.24 -3.86
CA ILE A 141 -8.08 5.88 -2.74
C ILE A 141 -7.70 4.41 -2.93
N ILE A 142 -6.44 4.16 -3.32
CA ILE A 142 -5.98 2.81 -3.65
C ILE A 142 -5.21 2.17 -2.49
N ALA A 143 -5.34 0.86 -2.35
CA ALA A 143 -4.45 0.06 -1.52
C ALA A 143 -3.11 -0.20 -2.25
N ASN A 144 -2.14 -0.77 -1.54
CA ASN A 144 -0.94 -1.35 -2.15
C ASN A 144 -1.28 -2.66 -2.91
N SER A 145 -2.17 -2.53 -3.88
CA SER A 145 -2.73 -3.63 -4.66
C SER A 145 -2.83 -3.26 -6.13
N THR A 146 -2.34 -4.16 -6.99
CA THR A 146 -2.44 -4.01 -8.45
C THR A 146 -3.88 -3.91 -8.94
N PHE A 147 -4.83 -4.48 -8.20
CA PHE A 147 -6.25 -4.42 -8.51
C PHE A 147 -6.77 -2.97 -8.56
N SER A 148 -6.59 -2.20 -7.51
CA SER A 148 -6.98 -0.78 -7.48
C SER A 148 -6.06 0.12 -8.28
N LEU A 149 -4.80 -0.27 -8.45
CA LEU A 149 -3.87 0.42 -9.34
C LEU A 149 -4.36 0.36 -10.79
N CYS A 150 -4.77 -0.82 -11.27
CA CYS A 150 -5.37 -0.98 -12.60
C CYS A 150 -6.63 -0.13 -12.77
N ALA A 151 -7.52 -0.10 -11.77
CA ALA A 151 -8.70 0.76 -11.80
C ALA A 151 -8.32 2.24 -11.97
N SER A 152 -7.27 2.70 -11.30
CA SER A 152 -6.77 4.07 -11.40
C SER A 152 -6.18 4.40 -12.78
N TRP A 153 -5.51 3.46 -13.42
CA TRP A 153 -5.01 3.65 -14.79
C TRP A 153 -6.13 3.65 -15.82
N LEU A 154 -7.13 2.79 -15.64
CA LEU A 154 -8.29 2.68 -16.51
C LEU A 154 -9.37 3.75 -16.22
N ASN A 155 -9.12 4.67 -15.29
CA ASN A 155 -10.09 5.69 -14.92
C ASN A 155 -10.50 6.52 -16.13
N VAL A 156 -11.83 6.65 -16.33
CA VAL A 156 -12.45 7.28 -17.51
C VAL A 156 -12.64 8.79 -17.35
N ASN A 157 -12.43 9.33 -16.16
CA ASN A 157 -12.56 10.78 -15.94
C ASN A 157 -11.38 11.53 -16.55
N THR A 158 -11.60 12.77 -16.96
CA THR A 158 -10.56 13.60 -17.61
C THR A 158 -9.41 13.93 -16.67
N ASN A 159 -9.70 14.26 -15.41
CA ASN A 159 -8.73 14.64 -14.39
C ASN A 159 -9.01 13.91 -13.07
N PRO A 160 -8.86 12.60 -13.03
CA PRO A 160 -9.13 11.85 -11.81
C PRO A 160 -8.07 12.11 -10.74
N ILE A 161 -8.51 12.27 -9.50
CA ILE A 161 -7.63 12.39 -8.34
C ILE A 161 -7.27 10.99 -7.87
N ARG A 162 -5.99 10.73 -7.63
CA ARG A 162 -5.49 9.44 -7.16
C ARG A 162 -4.73 9.63 -5.86
N ILE A 163 -5.11 8.86 -4.85
CA ILE A 163 -4.50 8.89 -3.53
C ILE A 163 -3.90 7.52 -3.27
N VAL A 164 -2.60 7.49 -2.98
CA VAL A 164 -1.83 6.26 -2.89
C VAL A 164 -1.00 6.20 -1.60
N PRO A 165 -0.67 5.01 -1.09
CA PRO A 165 0.23 4.89 0.04
C PRO A 165 1.66 5.25 -0.37
N SER A 166 2.45 5.78 0.57
CA SER A 166 3.86 6.12 0.34
C SER A 166 4.77 4.89 0.23
N LYS A 167 4.23 3.69 0.42
CA LYS A 167 4.94 2.43 0.49
C LYS A 167 4.10 1.33 -0.17
N TRP A 168 4.74 0.47 -0.95
CA TRP A 168 4.03 -0.62 -1.64
C TRP A 168 4.34 -1.99 -1.05
N LEU A 169 5.60 -2.21 -0.64
CA LEU A 169 6.09 -3.43 -0.02
C LEU A 169 6.81 -3.12 1.29
N ASN A 170 6.80 -4.06 2.23
CA ASN A 170 7.60 -4.03 3.45
C ASN A 170 9.04 -4.54 3.20
N SER A 171 9.66 -4.16 2.10
CA SER A 171 11.00 -4.63 1.72
C SER A 171 11.82 -3.53 1.06
N TYR A 172 13.13 -3.78 0.91
CA TYR A 172 14.06 -2.85 0.25
C TYR A 172 13.62 -2.44 -1.18
N PHE A 173 12.92 -3.32 -1.89
CA PHE A 173 12.42 -3.04 -3.25
C PHE A 173 11.27 -2.04 -3.29
N ASP A 174 10.65 -1.74 -2.16
CA ASP A 174 9.55 -0.79 -2.03
C ASP A 174 9.88 0.60 -2.56
N ASN A 175 11.07 1.09 -2.28
CA ASN A 175 11.53 2.39 -2.75
C ASN A 175 11.64 2.52 -4.28
N LEU A 176 11.66 1.41 -5.01
CA LEU A 176 11.69 1.43 -6.48
C LEU A 176 10.31 1.73 -7.05
N LEU A 177 9.24 1.16 -6.49
CA LEU A 177 7.87 1.35 -6.99
C LEU A 177 7.36 2.77 -6.79
N ILE A 178 7.68 3.40 -5.65
CA ILE A 178 7.28 4.79 -5.37
C ILE A 178 7.92 5.78 -6.36
N LYS A 179 9.12 5.50 -6.85
CA LYS A 179 9.79 6.33 -7.88
C LYS A 179 9.02 6.40 -9.19
N TYR A 180 8.12 5.47 -9.40
CA TYR A 180 7.34 5.34 -10.63
C TYR A 180 5.90 5.85 -10.49
N ILE A 181 5.50 6.35 -9.31
CA ILE A 181 4.21 7.01 -9.14
C ILE A 181 4.27 8.40 -9.81
N PRO A 182 3.25 8.77 -10.60
CA PRO A 182 3.16 10.08 -11.20
C PRO A 182 3.21 11.21 -10.17
N SER A 183 3.84 12.32 -10.51
CA SER A 183 3.97 13.47 -9.63
C SER A 183 2.64 14.18 -9.33
N ASP A 184 1.61 13.93 -10.13
CA ASP A 184 0.24 14.44 -9.97
C ASP A 184 -0.61 13.59 -9.02
N TRP A 185 -0.11 12.42 -8.58
CA TRP A 185 -0.80 11.59 -7.60
C TRP A 185 -0.51 12.07 -6.18
N ILE A 186 -1.51 12.00 -5.32
CA ILE A 186 -1.39 12.38 -3.92
C ILE A 186 -0.86 11.19 -3.12
N ILE A 187 0.32 11.36 -2.53
CA ILE A 187 0.95 10.32 -1.71
C ILE A 187 0.61 10.60 -0.24
N ILE A 188 -0.05 9.65 0.41
CA ILE A 188 -0.24 9.67 1.86
C ILE A 188 0.99 9.05 2.52
N ASN A 189 1.65 9.81 3.36
CA ASN A 189 2.88 9.39 4.01
C ASN A 189 2.57 8.57 5.26
N ASN A 190 2.53 7.26 5.13
CA ASN A 190 2.30 6.29 6.20
C ASN A 190 3.60 5.57 6.64
N LYS A 191 4.74 6.26 6.54
CA LYS A 191 6.07 5.71 6.87
C LYS A 191 6.24 5.49 8.38
N LYS A 192 5.59 4.47 8.91
CA LYS A 192 5.99 3.88 10.18
C LYS A 192 6.85 2.64 9.88
N PRO A 193 8.02 2.50 10.49
CA PRO A 193 8.78 1.27 10.35
C PRO A 193 7.99 0.12 10.97
N THR A 194 8.10 -1.06 10.36
CA THR A 194 7.44 -2.25 10.90
C THR A 194 8.15 -2.77 12.15
N ILE A 195 9.46 -2.61 12.23
CA ILE A 195 10.27 -3.08 13.36
C ILE A 195 11.04 -1.93 13.99
N SER A 196 10.95 -1.78 15.32
CA SER A 196 11.89 -0.98 16.10
C SER A 196 12.95 -1.89 16.70
N ILE A 197 14.19 -1.71 16.31
CA ILE A 197 15.34 -2.42 16.90
C ILE A 197 15.87 -1.53 18.02
N ILE A 198 15.72 -1.99 19.25
CA ILE A 198 16.19 -1.26 20.44
C ILE A 198 17.43 -1.94 20.98
N THR A 199 18.44 -1.17 21.27
CA THR A 199 19.64 -1.64 21.97
C THR A 199 19.93 -0.75 23.17
N SER A 200 20.27 -1.38 24.29
CA SER A 200 20.66 -0.72 25.55
C SER A 200 22.18 -0.55 25.69
N SER A 201 22.96 -0.93 24.69
CA SER A 201 24.41 -0.88 24.73
C SER A 201 24.98 -0.18 23.49
N ILE A 202 26.15 0.42 23.64
CA ILE A 202 26.91 0.98 22.53
C ILE A 202 27.23 -0.16 21.57
N LEU A 203 26.66 -0.07 20.35
CA LEU A 203 26.95 -1.03 19.29
C LEU A 203 28.30 -0.72 18.68
N SER A 204 29.07 -1.78 18.36
CA SER A 204 30.26 -1.60 17.52
C SER A 204 29.85 -1.15 16.11
N GLU A 205 30.75 -0.46 15.44
CA GLU A 205 30.53 -0.02 14.05
C GLU A 205 30.19 -1.21 13.10
N CYS A 206 30.81 -2.36 13.36
CA CYS A 206 30.51 -3.61 12.64
C CYS A 206 29.06 -4.08 12.88
N SER A 207 28.59 -4.03 14.13
CA SER A 207 27.22 -4.43 14.47
C SER A 207 26.20 -3.53 13.81
N ILE A 208 26.42 -2.21 13.79
CA ILE A 208 25.56 -1.25 13.10
C ILE A 208 25.52 -1.57 11.59
N LYS A 209 26.70 -1.80 10.98
CA LYS A 209 26.77 -2.16 9.56
C LYS A 209 26.01 -3.45 9.24
N ASP A 210 26.06 -4.44 10.11
CA ASP A 210 25.37 -5.73 9.91
C ASP A 210 23.84 -5.58 10.05
N ILE A 211 23.37 -4.72 10.94
CA ILE A 211 21.95 -4.37 11.06
C ILE A 211 21.49 -3.62 9.79
N LEU A 212 22.23 -2.61 9.35
CA LEU A 212 21.87 -1.80 8.17
C LEU A 212 21.93 -2.58 6.84
N LYS A 213 22.64 -3.70 6.80
CA LYS A 213 22.72 -4.60 5.63
C LYS A 213 21.60 -5.62 5.53
N GLN A 214 20.64 -5.64 6.48
CA GLN A 214 19.52 -6.57 6.39
C GLN A 214 18.74 -6.36 5.10
N ARG A 215 18.29 -7.44 4.47
CA ARG A 215 17.41 -7.39 3.28
C ARG A 215 16.03 -6.81 3.64
N TYR A 216 15.58 -7.06 4.85
CA TYR A 216 14.40 -6.39 5.38
C TYR A 216 14.82 -5.00 5.85
N SER A 217 14.38 -3.96 5.16
CA SER A 217 14.80 -2.57 5.38
C SER A 217 13.76 -1.72 6.10
N ASP A 218 12.59 -2.29 6.39
CA ASP A 218 11.50 -1.58 7.05
C ASP A 218 11.65 -1.62 8.57
N PHE A 219 12.76 -1.11 9.05
CA PHE A 219 13.07 -0.99 10.46
C PHE A 219 13.70 0.37 10.80
N GLU A 220 13.58 0.74 12.05
CA GLU A 220 14.34 1.80 12.69
C GLU A 220 15.32 1.22 13.71
N LEU A 221 16.45 1.86 13.88
CA LEU A 221 17.42 1.50 14.91
C LEU A 221 17.42 2.57 15.99
N ILE A 222 17.08 2.17 17.22
CA ILE A 222 17.01 3.04 18.40
C ILE A 222 18.11 2.62 19.36
N LEU A 223 19.03 3.54 19.63
CA LEU A 223 20.01 3.40 20.72
C LEU A 223 19.44 4.05 21.97
N ASN A 224 19.25 3.27 22.99
CA ASN A 224 18.86 3.73 24.33
C ASN A 224 20.09 3.63 25.24
N ASP A 225 20.93 4.67 25.21
CA ASP A 225 22.08 4.78 26.09
C ASP A 225 21.86 5.92 27.07
N SER A 226 21.89 5.64 28.37
CA SER A 226 21.81 6.62 29.48
C SER A 226 20.70 7.69 29.38
N GLY A 227 19.57 7.35 28.76
CA GLY A 227 18.43 8.27 28.63
C GLY A 227 18.45 9.15 27.39
N GLU A 228 19.48 9.08 26.55
CA GLU A 228 19.50 9.71 25.23
C GLU A 228 19.19 8.66 24.14
N VAL A 229 18.14 8.93 23.37
CA VAL A 229 17.79 8.14 22.17
C VAL A 229 18.57 8.70 20.99
N LYS A 230 19.56 7.96 20.48
CA LYS A 230 20.27 8.31 19.24
C LYS A 230 19.73 7.50 18.07
N ILE A 231 19.33 8.19 17.04
CA ILE A 231 18.70 7.61 15.86
C ILE A 231 19.71 7.61 14.72
N PHE A 232 19.95 6.44 14.13
CA PHE A 232 20.96 6.24 13.08
C PHE A 232 20.41 6.25 11.64
N ASP A 233 19.11 6.26 11.48
CA ASP A 233 18.49 6.34 10.15
C ASP A 233 17.46 7.47 10.21
N GLY A 234 17.57 8.49 9.38
CA GLY A 234 16.77 9.73 9.36
C GLY A 234 15.24 9.55 9.26
N ARG A 235 14.74 8.37 9.62
CA ARG A 235 13.33 7.96 9.60
C ARG A 235 12.59 8.38 10.87
N ILE A 236 13.26 8.88 11.92
CA ILE A 236 12.59 9.33 13.14
C ILE A 236 12.90 10.77 13.45
N LYS A 237 11.84 11.52 13.56
CA LYS A 237 11.81 12.83 14.19
C LYS A 237 11.21 12.61 15.58
N ASN A 238 11.88 12.90 16.66
CA ASN A 238 11.34 13.02 18.04
C ASN A 238 11.55 11.88 19.05
N GLY A 239 12.39 10.87 18.79
CA GLY A 239 12.72 9.87 19.82
C GLY A 239 11.59 8.90 20.22
N GLU A 240 10.50 8.87 19.47
CA GLU A 240 9.39 7.93 19.69
C GLU A 240 9.66 6.60 19.04
N ILE A 241 9.27 5.51 19.73
CA ILE A 241 9.28 4.16 19.19
C ILE A 241 8.05 4.00 18.29
N ASN A 242 8.26 3.89 16.98
CA ASN A 242 7.17 3.85 16.01
C ASN A 242 6.97 2.49 15.35
N GLY A 243 7.88 1.54 15.56
CA GLY A 243 7.79 0.19 15.01
C GLY A 243 6.62 -0.60 15.59
N ARG A 244 5.89 -1.32 14.75
CA ARG A 244 4.82 -2.22 15.16
C ARG A 244 5.33 -3.38 16.01
N TYR A 245 6.55 -3.83 15.76
CA TYR A 245 7.25 -4.88 16.50
C TYR A 245 8.54 -4.35 17.08
N ILE A 246 8.81 -4.70 18.33
CA ILE A 246 10.02 -4.29 19.04
C ILE A 246 10.98 -5.47 19.06
N TYR A 247 12.18 -5.28 18.53
CA TYR A 247 13.28 -6.20 18.65
C TYR A 247 14.32 -5.63 19.63
N ASN A 248 14.46 -6.24 20.80
CA ASN A 248 15.50 -5.86 21.75
C ASN A 248 16.82 -6.54 21.35
N TYR A 249 17.72 -5.75 20.79
CA TYR A 249 19.04 -6.22 20.36
C TYR A 249 19.97 -6.36 21.56
N THR A 250 20.61 -7.51 21.66
CA THR A 250 21.64 -7.80 22.67
C THR A 250 23.00 -8.06 22.01
N GLN A 251 24.09 -8.00 22.79
CA GLN A 251 25.43 -8.25 22.26
C GLN A 251 25.58 -9.66 21.63
N SER A 252 24.82 -10.65 22.10
CA SER A 252 24.77 -11.99 21.52
C SER A 252 24.13 -12.05 20.12
N ASP A 253 23.39 -11.01 19.71
CA ASP A 253 22.71 -10.98 18.43
C ASP A 253 23.61 -10.58 17.26
N SER A 254 24.82 -10.10 17.53
CA SER A 254 25.76 -9.67 16.48
C SER A 254 26.03 -10.74 15.42
N LEU A 255 26.15 -12.02 15.84
CA LEU A 255 26.33 -13.15 14.93
C LEU A 255 25.06 -13.42 14.08
N LYS A 256 23.88 -13.27 14.66
CA LYS A 256 22.59 -13.47 13.97
C LYS A 256 22.40 -12.46 12.86
N PHE A 257 22.73 -11.20 13.10
CA PHE A 257 22.58 -10.11 12.11
C PHE A 257 23.60 -10.18 10.96
N ARG A 258 24.63 -10.97 11.04
CA ARG A 258 25.48 -11.31 9.88
C ARG A 258 24.68 -12.01 8.78
N ASN A 259 23.63 -12.74 9.13
CA ASN A 259 22.68 -13.28 8.17
C ASN A 259 21.73 -12.16 7.68
N ARG A 260 21.86 -11.75 6.42
CA ARG A 260 21.05 -10.66 5.80
C ARG A 260 19.54 -10.91 5.81
N ASN A 261 19.10 -12.14 6.05
CA ASN A 261 17.69 -12.50 6.11
C ASN A 261 17.18 -12.64 7.54
N TYR A 262 17.97 -12.29 8.57
CA TYR A 262 17.61 -12.55 9.96
C TYR A 262 16.32 -11.88 10.39
N LEU A 263 16.15 -10.58 10.12
CA LEU A 263 14.92 -9.85 10.46
C LEU A 263 13.69 -10.42 9.75
N TRP A 264 13.84 -10.83 8.50
CA TRP A 264 12.79 -11.51 7.76
C TRP A 264 12.36 -12.81 8.44
N ASN A 265 13.33 -13.67 8.78
CA ASN A 265 13.07 -14.94 9.44
C ASN A 265 12.50 -14.75 10.84
N TRP A 266 12.90 -13.71 11.55
CA TRP A 266 12.37 -13.37 12.86
C TRP A 266 10.89 -12.94 12.77
N LEU A 267 10.55 -12.04 11.86
CA LEU A 267 9.16 -11.62 11.61
C LEU A 267 8.28 -12.81 11.23
N SER A 268 8.74 -13.68 10.34
CA SER A 268 8.00 -14.87 9.92
C SER A 268 7.58 -15.75 11.09
N LYS A 269 8.41 -15.82 12.13
CA LYS A 269 8.11 -16.59 13.35
C LYS A 269 7.09 -15.92 14.26
N ILE A 270 7.01 -14.59 14.25
CA ILE A 270 6.02 -13.85 15.05
C ILE A 270 4.63 -14.01 14.45
N TYR A 271 4.55 -14.14 13.12
CA TYR A 271 3.27 -14.32 12.41
C TYR A 271 2.82 -15.78 12.33
N ALA A 272 3.68 -16.76 12.62
CA ALA A 272 3.33 -18.18 12.67
C ALA A 272 2.61 -18.55 13.95
#